data_18ee00e99442659363050aa7291b651f
#
_entry.id   18ee00e99442659363050aa7291b651f
#
_cell.length_a   1.000
_cell.length_b   1.000
_cell.length_c   1.000
_cell.angle_alpha   90.00
_cell.angle_beta   90.00
_cell.angle_gamma   90.00
#
_symmetry.space_group_name_H-M   'P 1'
#
loop_
_entity.id
_entity.type
_entity.pdbx_description
1 polymer ?
#
loop_
_entity_poly.entity_id
_entity_poly.type
_entity_poly.pdbx_seq_one_letter_code
_entity_poly.pdbx_strand_id
1 'polypeptide(L)'
;AGLLMTACFVLYVAAAIVIYFYLKPSIVDELVKFAIEFAQVQHNLIHDLEIPYAILDETGKLLWANSCMKETMGEFIDMKNISTLIPDIKQEMLPDDEEEKKYAHIRYKERYYKAEIMKVCIDDFAMENKVVEMQPEAYQLFAFYLFDETEIQMSRKEIQNQKLICDIILVDNYEEALNSTEEVRRSLLSALVERKITKYMQNYDAIVNKMEKDKYMFVIRQKYLPVLQSSKFALLDEVREINIGNEMSVTLCIGLG
;
A
#
# COMPACT_ATOMS: atom_id res chain seq x y z
N ALA A 1 -25.00 -10.05 -82.68
CA ALA A 1 -24.03 -10.12 -81.56
C ALA A 1 -24.29 -9.05 -80.49
N GLY A 2 -24.60 -7.78 -80.86
CA GLY A 2 -24.79 -6.68 -79.89
C GLY A 2 -25.98 -6.89 -78.97
N LEU A 3 -27.11 -7.34 -79.45
CA LEU A 3 -28.34 -7.54 -78.68
C LEU A 3 -28.22 -8.65 -77.62
N LEU A 4 -27.40 -9.67 -77.90
CA LEU A 4 -27.12 -10.76 -76.97
C LEU A 4 -26.17 -10.28 -75.83
N MET A 5 -25.21 -9.43 -76.16
CA MET A 5 -24.28 -8.82 -75.12
C MET A 5 -25.03 -7.89 -74.21
N THR A 6 -25.94 -7.04 -74.67
CA THR A 6 -26.74 -6.16 -73.84
C THR A 6 -27.67 -6.94 -72.88
N ALA A 7 -28.29 -8.03 -73.41
CA ALA A 7 -29.13 -8.90 -72.57
C ALA A 7 -28.34 -9.58 -71.46
N CYS A 8 -27.14 -10.11 -71.75
CA CYS A 8 -26.24 -10.68 -70.70
C CYS A 8 -25.80 -9.65 -69.69
N PHE A 9 -25.49 -8.41 -70.09
CA PHE A 9 -25.10 -7.32 -69.15
C PHE A 9 -26.24 -6.92 -68.20
N VAL A 10 -27.49 -6.79 -68.78
CA VAL A 10 -28.67 -6.48 -67.93
C VAL A 10 -28.94 -7.63 -66.95
N LEU A 11 -28.79 -8.88 -67.37
CA LEU A 11 -28.98 -10.03 -66.48
C LEU A 11 -27.92 -10.09 -65.39
N TYR A 12 -26.66 -9.76 -65.69
CA TYR A 12 -25.56 -9.63 -64.66
C TYR A 12 -25.84 -8.54 -63.68
N VAL A 13 -26.23 -7.35 -64.12
CA VAL A 13 -26.54 -6.22 -63.20
C VAL A 13 -27.74 -6.54 -62.31
N ALA A 14 -28.78 -7.18 -62.88
CA ALA A 14 -29.95 -7.61 -62.11
C ALA A 14 -29.54 -8.66 -61.02
N ALA A 15 -28.71 -9.65 -61.39
CA ALA A 15 -28.19 -10.63 -60.43
C ALA A 15 -27.33 -9.98 -59.34
N ALA A 16 -26.46 -9.04 -59.73
CA ALA A 16 -25.62 -8.31 -58.75
C ALA A 16 -26.47 -7.49 -57.77
N ILE A 17 -27.54 -6.83 -58.24
CA ILE A 17 -28.48 -6.09 -57.41
C ILE A 17 -29.20 -7.04 -56.44
N VAL A 18 -29.69 -8.19 -56.88
CA VAL A 18 -30.37 -9.18 -56.05
C VAL A 18 -29.42 -9.73 -54.99
N ILE A 19 -28.20 -10.09 -55.35
CA ILE A 19 -27.17 -10.56 -54.42
C ILE A 19 -26.83 -9.48 -53.39
N TYR A 20 -26.67 -8.22 -53.79
CA TYR A 20 -26.41 -7.11 -52.93
C TYR A 20 -27.53 -6.90 -51.88
N PHE A 21 -28.78 -6.89 -52.31
CA PHE A 21 -29.92 -6.71 -51.38
C PHE A 21 -30.14 -7.92 -50.47
N TYR A 22 -29.75 -9.11 -50.90
CA TYR A 22 -29.86 -10.32 -50.09
C TYR A 22 -28.74 -10.46 -49.06
N LEU A 23 -27.48 -10.12 -49.42
CA LEU A 23 -26.32 -10.23 -48.52
C LEU A 23 -26.19 -9.05 -47.56
N LYS A 24 -26.57 -7.83 -47.97
CA LYS A 24 -26.42 -6.62 -47.17
C LYS A 24 -27.08 -6.72 -45.77
N PRO A 25 -28.35 -7.13 -45.62
CA PRO A 25 -28.96 -7.23 -44.30
C PRO A 25 -28.27 -8.29 -43.44
N SER A 26 -27.86 -9.42 -43.98
CA SER A 26 -27.18 -10.47 -43.25
C SER A 26 -25.83 -10.02 -42.70
N ILE A 27 -25.04 -9.28 -43.48
CA ILE A 27 -23.74 -8.74 -43.05
C ILE A 27 -23.92 -7.67 -41.97
N VAL A 28 -24.92 -6.79 -42.13
CA VAL A 28 -25.19 -5.74 -41.13
C VAL A 28 -25.67 -6.35 -39.83
N ASP A 29 -26.56 -7.35 -39.87
CA ASP A 29 -27.03 -8.03 -38.66
C ASP A 29 -25.89 -8.75 -37.90
N GLU A 30 -24.97 -9.37 -38.64
CA GLU A 30 -23.82 -10.06 -38.07
C GLU A 30 -22.80 -9.07 -37.45
N LEU A 31 -22.57 -7.92 -38.11
CA LEU A 31 -21.77 -6.82 -37.56
C LEU A 31 -22.40 -6.21 -36.30
N VAL A 32 -23.71 -6.00 -36.30
CA VAL A 32 -24.43 -5.48 -35.14
C VAL A 32 -24.35 -6.47 -33.98
N LYS A 33 -24.54 -7.76 -34.20
CA LYS A 33 -24.38 -8.81 -33.19
C LYS A 33 -22.96 -8.82 -32.63
N PHE A 34 -21.95 -8.80 -33.49
CA PHE A 34 -20.55 -8.74 -33.06
C PHE A 34 -20.27 -7.50 -32.21
N ALA A 35 -20.77 -6.32 -32.60
CA ALA A 35 -20.60 -5.10 -31.84
C ALA A 35 -21.26 -5.17 -30.45
N ILE A 36 -22.46 -5.77 -30.37
CA ILE A 36 -23.17 -5.96 -29.09
C ILE A 36 -22.44 -6.96 -28.23
N GLU A 37 -22.02 -8.11 -28.75
CA GLU A 37 -21.25 -9.11 -28.00
C GLU A 37 -19.91 -8.55 -27.52
N PHE A 38 -19.20 -7.80 -28.36
CA PHE A 38 -17.95 -7.16 -27.99
C PHE A 38 -18.14 -6.12 -26.87
N ALA A 39 -19.17 -5.28 -26.98
CA ALA A 39 -19.51 -4.32 -25.94
C ALA A 39 -19.89 -5.01 -24.61
N GLN A 40 -20.63 -6.12 -24.66
CA GLN A 40 -20.96 -6.92 -23.47
C GLN A 40 -19.71 -7.54 -22.83
N VAL A 41 -18.81 -8.09 -23.63
CA VAL A 41 -17.55 -8.65 -23.14
C VAL A 41 -16.70 -7.57 -22.47
N GLN A 42 -16.55 -6.39 -23.07
CA GLN A 42 -15.83 -5.27 -22.45
C GLN A 42 -16.50 -4.82 -21.16
N HIS A 43 -17.83 -4.70 -21.15
CA HIS A 43 -18.59 -4.31 -19.95
C HIS A 43 -18.39 -5.31 -18.81
N ASN A 44 -18.49 -6.62 -19.11
CA ASN A 44 -18.31 -7.67 -18.11
C ASN A 44 -16.87 -7.70 -17.59
N LEU A 45 -15.86 -7.57 -18.45
CA LEU A 45 -14.46 -7.54 -18.03
C LEU A 45 -14.15 -6.41 -17.07
N ILE A 46 -14.70 -5.22 -17.29
CA ILE A 46 -14.52 -4.07 -16.41
C ILE A 46 -15.34 -4.22 -15.13
N HIS A 47 -16.56 -4.74 -15.23
CA HIS A 47 -17.46 -4.94 -14.11
C HIS A 47 -16.94 -6.01 -13.13
N ASP A 48 -16.43 -7.13 -13.67
CA ASP A 48 -15.96 -8.29 -12.91
C ASP A 48 -14.47 -8.18 -12.52
N LEU A 49 -13.84 -7.02 -12.76
CA LEU A 49 -12.47 -6.79 -12.32
C LEU A 49 -12.41 -6.88 -10.79
N GLU A 50 -11.56 -7.78 -10.28
CA GLU A 50 -11.37 -7.99 -8.84
C GLU A 50 -10.64 -6.83 -8.13
N ILE A 51 -10.18 -5.84 -8.89
CA ILE A 51 -9.55 -4.63 -8.38
C ILE A 51 -10.62 -3.53 -8.24
N PRO A 52 -10.80 -2.89 -7.07
CA PRO A 52 -11.66 -1.74 -6.91
C PRO A 52 -11.29 -0.64 -7.91
N TYR A 53 -12.24 -0.29 -8.77
CA TYR A 53 -12.06 0.65 -9.85
C TYR A 53 -13.24 1.61 -9.96
N ALA A 54 -12.96 2.89 -10.18
CA ALA A 54 -13.96 3.92 -10.39
C ALA A 54 -13.53 4.94 -11.44
N ILE A 55 -14.49 5.66 -11.99
CA ILE A 55 -14.29 6.82 -12.87
C ILE A 55 -14.70 8.06 -12.12
N LEU A 56 -13.84 9.06 -12.10
CA LEU A 56 -14.06 10.35 -11.48
C LEU A 56 -14.13 11.46 -12.54
N ASP A 57 -14.85 12.52 -12.23
CA ASP A 57 -14.77 13.78 -12.98
C ASP A 57 -13.62 14.67 -12.49
N GLU A 58 -13.46 15.84 -13.10
CA GLU A 58 -12.44 16.85 -12.76
C GLU A 58 -12.55 17.40 -11.33
N THR A 59 -13.71 17.26 -10.69
CA THR A 59 -13.94 17.67 -9.29
C THR A 59 -13.66 16.56 -8.29
N GLY A 60 -13.32 15.36 -8.76
CA GLY A 60 -13.14 14.16 -7.95
C GLY A 60 -14.46 13.47 -7.56
N LYS A 61 -15.56 13.75 -8.25
CA LYS A 61 -16.86 13.13 -8.04
C LYS A 61 -16.91 11.78 -8.77
N LEU A 62 -17.38 10.75 -8.09
CA LEU A 62 -17.54 9.42 -8.68
C LEU A 62 -18.70 9.43 -9.68
N LEU A 63 -18.38 9.15 -10.94
CA LEU A 63 -19.35 8.97 -12.02
C LEU A 63 -19.79 7.52 -12.13
N TRP A 64 -18.86 6.60 -11.91
CA TRP A 64 -19.11 5.17 -12.00
C TRP A 64 -18.10 4.38 -11.15
N ALA A 65 -18.51 3.23 -10.65
CA ALA A 65 -17.67 2.30 -9.88
C ALA A 65 -18.05 0.86 -10.19
N ASN A 66 -17.05 -0.03 -10.24
CA ASN A 66 -17.29 -1.47 -10.40
C ASN A 66 -17.82 -2.09 -9.08
N SER A 67 -18.23 -3.36 -9.16
CA SER A 67 -18.77 -4.10 -8.01
C SER A 67 -17.77 -4.18 -6.86
N CYS A 68 -16.51 -4.45 -7.15
CA CYS A 68 -15.45 -4.53 -6.15
C CYS A 68 -15.22 -3.20 -5.40
N MET A 69 -15.32 -2.06 -6.08
CA MET A 69 -15.26 -0.74 -5.45
C MET A 69 -16.48 -0.51 -4.52
N LYS A 70 -17.68 -0.90 -4.95
CA LYS A 70 -18.90 -0.78 -4.15
C LYS A 70 -18.88 -1.69 -2.92
N GLU A 71 -18.36 -2.89 -3.02
CA GLU A 71 -18.12 -3.78 -1.87
C GLU A 71 -17.11 -3.21 -0.88
N THR A 72 -16.04 -2.60 -1.38
CA THR A 72 -14.97 -2.03 -0.53
C THR A 72 -15.44 -0.77 0.19
N MET A 73 -16.10 0.16 -0.53
CA MET A 73 -16.46 1.49 -0.04
C MET A 73 -17.90 1.59 0.49
N GLY A 74 -18.79 0.74 -0.01
CA GLY A 74 -20.24 0.71 0.26
C GLY A 74 -21.06 0.94 -1.00
N GLU A 75 -22.30 0.46 -1.00
CA GLU A 75 -23.19 0.45 -2.18
C GLU A 75 -23.56 1.87 -2.67
N PHE A 76 -23.65 2.86 -1.78
CA PHE A 76 -24.14 4.20 -2.08
C PHE A 76 -23.01 5.22 -2.26
N ILE A 77 -22.07 4.93 -3.14
CA ILE A 77 -20.92 5.82 -3.42
C ILE A 77 -21.08 6.64 -4.70
N ASP A 78 -22.00 6.25 -5.57
CA ASP A 78 -22.23 6.96 -6.84
C ASP A 78 -22.56 8.43 -6.61
N MET A 79 -22.01 9.30 -7.42
CA MET A 79 -22.14 10.76 -7.35
C MET A 79 -21.54 11.44 -6.09
N LYS A 80 -20.87 10.72 -5.20
CA LYS A 80 -20.13 11.32 -4.08
C LYS A 80 -18.74 11.74 -4.50
N ASN A 81 -18.18 12.73 -3.81
CA ASN A 81 -16.82 13.14 -4.03
C ASN A 81 -15.87 12.15 -3.30
N ILE A 82 -14.78 11.79 -3.97
CA ILE A 82 -13.80 10.84 -3.45
C ILE A 82 -13.17 11.32 -2.13
N SER A 83 -12.95 12.62 -1.96
CA SER A 83 -12.43 13.19 -0.72
C SER A 83 -13.38 13.05 0.47
N THR A 84 -14.68 12.90 0.21
CA THR A 84 -15.67 12.62 1.27
C THR A 84 -15.64 11.15 1.69
N LEU A 85 -15.33 10.26 0.77
CA LEU A 85 -15.23 8.81 1.03
C LEU A 85 -13.88 8.45 1.64
N ILE A 86 -12.82 9.06 1.14
CA ILE A 86 -11.43 8.86 1.56
C ILE A 86 -10.81 10.24 1.82
N PRO A 87 -10.83 10.74 3.07
CA PRO A 87 -10.32 12.08 3.41
C PRO A 87 -8.83 12.28 3.09
N ASP A 88 -8.07 11.20 2.99
CA ASP A 88 -6.65 11.22 2.63
C ASP A 88 -6.43 11.60 1.15
N ILE A 89 -7.46 11.47 0.30
CA ILE A 89 -7.40 11.83 -1.12
C ILE A 89 -7.98 13.23 -1.30
N LYS A 90 -7.10 14.19 -1.51
CA LYS A 90 -7.49 15.59 -1.78
C LYS A 90 -7.59 15.85 -3.28
N GLN A 91 -8.29 16.91 -3.66
CA GLN A 91 -8.42 17.33 -5.06
C GLN A 91 -7.06 17.63 -5.72
N GLU A 92 -6.06 18.09 -4.94
CA GLU A 92 -4.68 18.33 -5.40
C GLU A 92 -3.96 17.03 -5.85
N MET A 93 -4.50 15.87 -5.51
CA MET A 93 -3.99 14.57 -5.94
C MET A 93 -4.55 14.09 -7.27
N LEU A 94 -5.48 14.84 -7.88
CA LEU A 94 -5.85 14.57 -9.26
C LEU A 94 -4.66 14.94 -10.17
N PRO A 95 -4.34 14.10 -11.16
CA PRO A 95 -3.29 14.40 -12.12
C PRO A 95 -3.59 15.68 -12.88
N ASP A 96 -2.56 16.50 -13.08
CA ASP A 96 -2.59 17.69 -13.91
C ASP A 96 -2.10 17.38 -15.34
N ASP A 97 -1.90 18.41 -16.15
CA ASP A 97 -1.48 18.23 -17.56
C ASP A 97 -0.01 17.76 -17.70
N GLU A 98 0.80 17.88 -16.64
CA GLU A 98 2.21 17.48 -16.66
C GLU A 98 2.40 16.03 -16.17
N GLU A 99 1.46 15.50 -15.37
CA GLU A 99 1.54 14.19 -14.76
C GLU A 99 0.36 13.29 -15.19
N GLU A 100 0.64 12.20 -15.87
CA GLU A 100 -0.40 11.25 -16.29
C GLU A 100 -0.99 10.44 -15.12
N LYS A 101 -0.22 10.26 -14.03
CA LYS A 101 -0.58 9.41 -12.89
C LYS A 101 -0.10 9.97 -11.57
N LYS A 102 -0.93 9.85 -10.53
CA LYS A 102 -0.57 10.14 -9.13
C LYS A 102 -0.89 8.95 -8.23
N TYR A 103 -0.12 8.80 -7.16
CA TYR A 103 -0.29 7.71 -6.18
C TYR A 103 -0.45 8.27 -4.78
N ALA A 104 -1.24 7.58 -3.97
CA ALA A 104 -1.35 7.84 -2.55
C ALA A 104 -1.40 6.51 -1.79
N HIS A 105 -0.70 6.43 -0.65
CA HIS A 105 -0.89 5.33 0.30
C HIS A 105 -1.91 5.79 1.34
N ILE A 106 -3.00 5.06 1.44
CA ILE A 106 -4.13 5.40 2.30
C ILE A 106 -4.45 4.26 3.25
N ARG A 107 -5.06 4.59 4.39
CA ARG A 107 -5.64 3.61 5.29
C ARG A 107 -7.14 3.79 5.32
N TYR A 108 -7.88 2.75 4.91
CA TYR A 108 -9.33 2.75 4.92
C TYR A 108 -9.87 1.49 5.59
N LYS A 109 -10.75 1.63 6.58
CA LYS A 109 -11.36 0.52 7.34
C LYS A 109 -10.34 -0.53 7.81
N GLU A 110 -9.23 -0.12 8.41
CA GLU A 110 -8.15 -0.99 8.90
C GLU A 110 -7.33 -1.74 7.84
N ARG A 111 -7.56 -1.48 6.57
CA ARG A 111 -6.75 -1.97 5.45
C ARG A 111 -5.88 -0.87 4.88
N TYR A 112 -4.77 -1.27 4.30
CA TYR A 112 -3.84 -0.38 3.60
C TYR A 112 -4.04 -0.53 2.10
N TYR A 113 -4.24 0.59 1.43
CA TYR A 113 -4.40 0.61 -0.03
C TYR A 113 -3.39 1.57 -0.65
N LYS A 114 -2.88 1.17 -1.81
CA LYS A 114 -2.27 2.10 -2.75
C LYS A 114 -3.37 2.59 -3.69
N ALA A 115 -3.74 3.86 -3.56
CA ALA A 115 -4.62 4.54 -4.50
C ALA A 115 -3.81 5.01 -5.71
N GLU A 116 -4.28 4.73 -6.91
CA GLU A 116 -3.70 5.20 -8.16
C GLU A 116 -4.78 5.98 -8.92
N ILE A 117 -4.45 7.22 -9.32
CA ILE A 117 -5.33 8.08 -10.11
C ILE A 117 -4.63 8.34 -11.43
N MET A 118 -5.30 8.08 -12.53
CA MET A 118 -4.76 8.23 -13.87
C MET A 118 -5.73 9.05 -14.74
N LYS A 119 -5.19 9.99 -15.52
CA LYS A 119 -5.96 10.75 -16.50
C LYS A 119 -6.39 9.84 -17.65
N VAL A 120 -7.67 9.90 -18.02
CA VAL A 120 -8.23 9.16 -19.15
C VAL A 120 -8.43 10.13 -20.31
N CYS A 121 -7.66 9.93 -21.39
CA CYS A 121 -7.84 10.71 -22.61
C CYS A 121 -8.99 10.09 -23.42
N ILE A 122 -10.06 10.87 -23.64
CA ILE A 122 -11.23 10.42 -24.45
C ILE A 122 -10.96 10.53 -25.95
N ASP A 123 -9.96 11.33 -26.34
CA ASP A 123 -9.65 11.61 -27.75
C ASP A 123 -9.34 10.37 -28.59
N ASP A 124 -8.76 9.33 -27.99
CA ASP A 124 -8.48 8.09 -28.69
C ASP A 124 -9.73 7.29 -29.06
N PHE A 125 -10.82 7.43 -28.30
CA PHE A 125 -12.12 6.80 -28.60
C PHE A 125 -12.97 7.56 -29.61
N ALA A 126 -12.83 8.88 -29.68
CA ALA A 126 -13.62 9.72 -30.58
C ALA A 126 -13.07 9.70 -32.01
N MET A 127 -11.77 9.47 -32.21
CA MET A 127 -11.17 9.44 -33.54
C MET A 127 -11.48 8.17 -34.32
N GLU A 128 -11.72 7.03 -33.68
CA GLU A 128 -12.10 5.77 -34.37
C GLU A 128 -13.56 5.75 -34.83
N ASN A 129 -14.46 6.50 -34.18
CA ASN A 129 -15.88 6.54 -34.51
C ASN A 129 -16.32 7.94 -34.92
N LYS A 130 -16.18 8.28 -36.19
CA LYS A 130 -16.70 9.51 -36.85
C LYS A 130 -18.23 9.68 -36.81
N VAL A 131 -18.91 9.37 -35.71
CA VAL A 131 -20.39 9.33 -35.67
C VAL A 131 -21.02 10.44 -34.85
N VAL A 132 -20.28 11.18 -34.06
CA VAL A 132 -20.85 12.29 -33.26
C VAL A 132 -19.95 13.52 -33.36
N GLU A 133 -20.41 14.57 -34.04
CA GLU A 133 -19.94 15.94 -33.90
C GLU A 133 -20.38 16.44 -32.51
N MET A 134 -19.75 15.93 -31.44
CA MET A 134 -19.80 16.58 -30.13
C MET A 134 -18.68 17.62 -30.09
N GLN A 135 -19.03 18.86 -29.76
CA GLN A 135 -18.04 19.88 -29.44
C GLN A 135 -17.17 19.36 -28.31
N PRO A 136 -15.83 19.38 -28.44
CA PRO A 136 -14.93 18.96 -27.40
C PRO A 136 -14.87 20.06 -26.31
N GLU A 137 -15.85 20.14 -25.44
CA GLU A 137 -15.58 20.53 -24.09
C GLU A 137 -14.91 19.30 -23.48
N ALA A 138 -13.58 19.34 -23.42
CA ALA A 138 -12.77 18.24 -22.96
C ALA A 138 -13.10 17.92 -21.49
N TYR A 139 -14.06 17.04 -21.26
CA TYR A 139 -14.33 16.50 -19.94
C TYR A 139 -13.12 15.66 -19.54
N GLN A 140 -12.34 16.16 -18.60
CA GLN A 140 -11.24 15.39 -18.02
C GLN A 140 -11.85 14.33 -17.12
N LEU A 141 -11.61 13.06 -17.47
CA LEU A 141 -11.99 11.93 -16.65
C LEU A 141 -10.73 11.33 -16.03
N PHE A 142 -10.91 10.78 -14.83
CA PHE A 142 -9.85 10.10 -14.12
C PHE A 142 -10.27 8.67 -13.78
N ALA A 143 -9.39 7.73 -14.08
CA ALA A 143 -9.48 6.36 -13.60
C ALA A 143 -8.88 6.27 -12.21
N PHE A 144 -9.63 5.72 -11.27
CA PHE A 144 -9.24 5.58 -9.87
C PHE A 144 -9.20 4.10 -9.50
N TYR A 145 -8.05 3.63 -9.03
CA TYR A 145 -7.81 2.26 -8.62
C TYR A 145 -7.40 2.19 -7.15
N LEU A 146 -7.79 1.10 -6.47
CA LEU A 146 -7.31 0.78 -5.14
C LEU A 146 -6.65 -0.60 -5.16
N PHE A 147 -5.37 -0.66 -4.85
CA PHE A 147 -4.63 -1.90 -4.70
C PHE A 147 -4.48 -2.20 -3.21
N ASP A 148 -5.00 -3.35 -2.75
CA ASP A 148 -4.87 -3.78 -1.36
C ASP A 148 -3.41 -4.18 -1.09
N GLU A 149 -2.73 -3.40 -0.26
CA GLU A 149 -1.36 -3.63 0.20
C GLU A 149 -1.30 -4.11 1.65
N THR A 150 -2.42 -4.52 2.24
CA THR A 150 -2.51 -4.84 3.66
C THR A 150 -1.52 -5.93 4.06
N GLU A 151 -1.45 -7.03 3.31
CA GLU A 151 -0.51 -8.11 3.59
C GLU A 151 0.95 -7.67 3.46
N ILE A 152 1.25 -6.86 2.43
CA ILE A 152 2.59 -6.33 2.19
C ILE A 152 3.01 -5.42 3.35
N GLN A 153 2.13 -4.52 3.78
CA GLN A 153 2.39 -3.59 4.88
C GLN A 153 2.52 -4.31 6.23
N MET A 154 1.67 -5.32 6.48
CA MET A 154 1.77 -6.17 7.67
C MET A 154 3.09 -6.95 7.68
N SER A 155 3.45 -7.57 6.56
CA SER A 155 4.70 -8.30 6.42
C SER A 155 5.93 -7.39 6.59
N ARG A 156 5.91 -6.20 6.01
CA ARG A 156 6.98 -5.20 6.19
C ARG A 156 7.12 -4.80 7.66
N LYS A 157 6.01 -4.56 8.35
CA LYS A 157 6.01 -4.23 9.77
C LYS A 157 6.55 -5.38 10.61
N GLU A 158 6.17 -6.62 10.29
CA GLU A 158 6.68 -7.79 11.01
C GLU A 158 8.19 -7.99 10.77
N ILE A 159 8.66 -7.83 9.53
CA ILE A 159 10.10 -7.86 9.22
C ILE A 159 10.85 -6.78 10.03
N GLN A 160 10.31 -5.58 10.11
CA GLN A 160 10.89 -4.52 10.94
C GLN A 160 10.94 -4.90 12.42
N ASN A 161 9.84 -5.42 12.95
CA ASN A 161 9.72 -5.86 14.34
C ASN A 161 10.71 -6.97 14.70
N GLN A 162 11.03 -7.84 13.74
CA GLN A 162 11.94 -8.98 13.91
C GLN A 162 13.41 -8.61 13.74
N LYS A 163 13.74 -7.41 13.24
CA LYS A 163 15.14 -6.97 13.14
C LYS A 163 15.82 -7.04 14.50
N LEU A 164 17.06 -7.52 14.50
CA LEU A 164 17.89 -7.56 15.69
C LEU A 164 18.63 -6.24 15.85
N ILE A 165 18.63 -5.75 17.08
CA ILE A 165 19.41 -4.58 17.53
C ILE A 165 20.44 -5.11 18.50
N CYS A 166 21.68 -4.70 18.31
CA CYS A 166 22.80 -5.05 19.18
C CYS A 166 23.30 -3.76 19.86
N ASP A 167 23.24 -3.75 21.16
CA ASP A 167 23.55 -2.57 21.97
C ASP A 167 24.44 -2.93 23.18
N ILE A 168 24.96 -1.91 23.85
CA ILE A 168 25.90 -2.09 24.96
C ILE A 168 25.35 -1.44 26.23
N ILE A 169 25.45 -2.17 27.33
CA ILE A 169 25.30 -1.65 28.68
C ILE A 169 26.70 -1.54 29.29
N LEU A 170 27.03 -0.35 29.73
CA LEU A 170 28.27 -0.06 30.43
C LEU A 170 27.96 0.31 31.91
N VAL A 171 28.72 -0.27 32.83
CA VAL A 171 28.71 0.15 34.23
C VAL A 171 29.71 1.29 34.39
N ASP A 172 29.21 2.55 34.45
CA ASP A 172 30.06 3.75 34.40
C ASP A 172 31.10 3.86 35.50
N ASN A 173 30.67 3.52 36.71
CA ASN A 173 31.48 3.68 37.94
C ASN A 173 31.87 2.34 38.55
N TYR A 174 32.12 1.31 37.69
CA TYR A 174 32.35 -0.07 38.17
C TYR A 174 33.47 -0.17 39.23
N GLU A 175 34.64 0.36 38.92
CA GLU A 175 35.81 0.27 39.82
C GLU A 175 35.62 1.11 41.12
N GLU A 176 35.01 2.28 41.02
CA GLU A 176 34.70 3.13 42.19
C GLU A 176 33.69 2.43 43.11
N ALA A 177 32.65 1.85 42.55
CA ALA A 177 31.64 1.12 43.32
C ALA A 177 32.24 -0.10 44.04
N LEU A 178 33.12 -0.84 43.35
CA LEU A 178 33.82 -1.96 43.97
C LEU A 178 34.79 -1.52 45.07
N ASN A 179 35.52 -0.42 44.85
CA ASN A 179 36.48 0.09 45.83
C ASN A 179 35.79 0.67 47.07
N SER A 180 34.56 1.16 46.93
CA SER A 180 33.72 1.61 48.05
C SER A 180 33.09 0.48 48.85
N THR A 181 33.29 -0.78 48.42
CA THR A 181 32.70 -1.97 49.02
C THR A 181 33.76 -2.81 49.73
N GLU A 182 33.43 -3.37 50.90
CA GLU A 182 34.29 -4.31 51.61
C GLU A 182 34.76 -5.46 50.69
N GLU A 183 36.02 -5.86 50.72
CA GLU A 183 36.64 -6.81 49.82
C GLU A 183 35.87 -8.13 49.70
N VAL A 184 35.34 -8.63 50.82
CA VAL A 184 34.54 -9.87 50.85
C VAL A 184 33.22 -9.75 50.06
N ARG A 185 32.70 -8.53 49.90
CA ARG A 185 31.41 -8.26 49.26
C ARG A 185 31.54 -7.83 47.79
N ARG A 186 32.75 -7.54 47.29
CA ARG A 186 32.97 -7.08 45.89
C ARG A 186 32.47 -8.06 44.84
N SER A 187 32.77 -9.36 45.02
CA SER A 187 32.28 -10.38 44.12
C SER A 187 30.76 -10.55 44.18
N LEU A 188 30.16 -10.35 45.35
CA LEU A 188 28.71 -10.35 45.50
C LEU A 188 28.06 -9.17 44.78
N LEU A 189 28.63 -7.95 44.87
CA LEU A 189 28.13 -6.77 44.14
C LEU A 189 28.15 -7.00 42.66
N SER A 190 29.26 -7.48 42.09
CA SER A 190 29.39 -7.79 40.68
C SER A 190 28.35 -8.84 40.23
N ALA A 191 28.15 -9.90 40.99
CA ALA A 191 27.17 -10.95 40.69
C ALA A 191 25.72 -10.43 40.75
N LEU A 192 25.40 -9.53 41.70
CA LEU A 192 24.06 -8.94 41.77
C LEU A 192 23.77 -7.99 40.62
N VAL A 193 24.74 -7.16 40.21
CA VAL A 193 24.61 -6.32 39.01
C VAL A 193 24.38 -7.15 37.75
N GLU A 194 25.22 -8.15 37.53
CA GLU A 194 25.08 -9.06 36.38
C GLU A 194 23.73 -9.77 36.38
N ARG A 195 23.31 -10.31 37.52
CA ARG A 195 22.00 -10.95 37.66
C ARG A 195 20.85 -10.01 37.37
N LYS A 196 20.95 -8.76 37.83
CA LYS A 196 19.90 -7.75 37.63
C LYS A 196 19.78 -7.39 36.16
N ILE A 197 20.90 -7.11 35.50
CA ILE A 197 20.96 -6.83 34.06
C ILE A 197 20.34 -8.01 33.26
N THR A 198 20.83 -9.22 33.52
CA THR A 198 20.37 -10.41 32.77
C THR A 198 18.88 -10.67 33.00
N LYS A 199 18.40 -10.61 34.25
CA LYS A 199 16.99 -10.82 34.55
C LYS A 199 16.07 -9.77 33.94
N TYR A 200 16.47 -8.49 33.96
CA TYR A 200 15.70 -7.41 33.35
C TYR A 200 15.59 -7.62 31.83
N MET A 201 16.71 -7.89 31.17
CA MET A 201 16.77 -8.06 29.74
C MET A 201 16.06 -9.34 29.24
N GLN A 202 15.96 -10.38 30.07
CA GLN A 202 15.19 -11.59 29.76
C GLN A 202 13.69 -11.31 29.55
N ASN A 203 13.13 -10.26 30.16
CA ASN A 203 11.73 -9.87 29.94
C ASN A 203 11.46 -9.41 28.50
N TYR A 204 12.51 -9.13 27.73
CA TYR A 204 12.47 -8.65 26.34
C TYR A 204 13.06 -9.68 25.37
N ASP A 205 13.11 -10.96 25.74
CA ASP A 205 13.73 -12.03 24.96
C ASP A 205 15.18 -11.70 24.53
N ALA A 206 15.89 -10.91 25.32
CA ALA A 206 17.24 -10.48 25.01
C ALA A 206 18.27 -11.57 25.23
N ILE A 207 19.26 -11.63 24.35
CA ILE A 207 20.49 -12.35 24.58
C ILE A 207 21.49 -11.35 25.18
N VAL A 208 22.01 -11.67 26.37
CA VAL A 208 22.99 -10.83 27.07
C VAL A 208 24.31 -11.58 27.16
N ASN A 209 25.39 -10.94 26.77
CA ASN A 209 26.74 -11.47 26.88
C ASN A 209 27.65 -10.47 27.60
N LYS A 210 28.34 -10.90 28.65
CA LYS A 210 29.35 -10.11 29.32
C LYS A 210 30.63 -10.12 28.50
N MET A 211 31.03 -8.95 28.02
CA MET A 211 32.25 -8.78 27.21
C MET A 211 33.48 -8.48 28.08
N GLU A 212 33.31 -7.59 29.06
CA GLU A 212 34.32 -7.16 29.99
C GLU A 212 33.74 -7.10 31.40
N LYS A 213 34.52 -6.72 32.38
CA LYS A 213 34.08 -6.66 33.80
C LYS A 213 32.87 -5.74 33.96
N ASP A 214 32.87 -4.62 33.24
CA ASP A 214 31.93 -3.49 33.32
C ASP A 214 31.06 -3.37 32.05
N LYS A 215 31.26 -4.21 31.02
CA LYS A 215 30.61 -4.08 29.72
C LYS A 215 29.82 -5.33 29.37
N TYR A 216 28.55 -5.13 29.03
CA TYR A 216 27.62 -6.15 28.59
C TYR A 216 27.07 -5.80 27.21
N MET A 217 27.17 -6.72 26.27
CA MET A 217 26.48 -6.64 24.99
C MET A 217 25.13 -7.32 25.12
N PHE A 218 24.09 -6.72 24.56
CA PHE A 218 22.80 -7.36 24.44
C PHE A 218 22.25 -7.29 23.03
N VAL A 219 21.43 -8.27 22.68
CA VAL A 219 20.75 -8.34 21.38
C VAL A 219 19.27 -8.52 21.66
N ILE A 220 18.44 -7.64 21.10
CA ILE A 220 16.98 -7.69 21.21
C ILE A 220 16.33 -7.54 19.84
N ARG A 221 15.03 -7.90 19.74
CA ARG A 221 14.22 -7.56 18.57
C ARG A 221 13.77 -6.10 18.64
N GLN A 222 13.75 -5.43 17.48
CA GLN A 222 13.39 -4.01 17.38
C GLN A 222 12.03 -3.69 17.99
N LYS A 223 11.06 -4.62 17.97
CA LYS A 223 9.73 -4.45 18.58
C LYS A 223 9.76 -4.06 20.06
N TYR A 224 10.84 -4.42 20.79
CA TYR A 224 10.97 -4.12 22.21
C TYR A 224 11.59 -2.76 22.51
N LEU A 225 12.25 -2.14 21.52
CA LEU A 225 12.93 -0.86 21.71
C LEU A 225 11.99 0.27 22.17
N PRO A 226 10.78 0.46 21.56
CA PRO A 226 9.85 1.49 22.01
C PRO A 226 9.40 1.30 23.47
N VAL A 227 9.26 0.05 23.91
CA VAL A 227 8.87 -0.28 25.29
C VAL A 227 9.99 0.07 26.26
N LEU A 228 11.24 -0.26 25.94
CA LEU A 228 12.42 0.11 26.72
C LEU A 228 12.58 1.63 26.82
N GLN A 229 12.40 2.35 25.71
CA GLN A 229 12.47 3.81 25.68
C GLN A 229 11.35 4.47 26.50
N SER A 230 10.11 3.96 26.41
CA SER A 230 8.97 4.51 27.16
C SER A 230 9.13 4.33 28.68
N SER A 231 9.75 3.22 29.10
CA SER A 231 10.11 2.97 30.50
C SER A 231 11.37 3.73 30.95
N LYS A 232 11.97 4.56 30.06
CA LYS A 232 13.25 5.25 30.31
C LYS A 232 14.35 4.30 30.77
N PHE A 233 14.33 3.05 30.25
CA PHE A 233 15.25 2.01 30.66
C PHE A 233 15.26 1.84 32.19
N ALA A 234 14.15 1.44 32.80
CA ALA A 234 14.00 1.28 34.25
C ALA A 234 15.11 0.42 34.88
N LEU A 235 15.87 -0.34 34.11
CA LEU A 235 17.07 -1.03 34.52
C LEU A 235 18.09 -0.09 35.23
N LEU A 236 18.21 1.14 34.72
CA LEU A 236 19.13 2.13 35.29
C LEU A 236 18.83 2.39 36.76
N ASP A 237 17.55 2.56 37.08
CA ASP A 237 17.10 2.81 38.47
C ASP A 237 17.17 1.53 39.30
N GLU A 238 16.78 0.37 38.72
CA GLU A 238 16.84 -0.91 39.41
C GLU A 238 18.26 -1.32 39.83
N VAL A 239 19.28 -0.98 39.03
CA VAL A 239 20.67 -1.27 39.38
C VAL A 239 21.20 -0.25 40.41
N ARG A 240 20.77 1.02 40.32
CA ARG A 240 21.13 2.06 41.32
C ARG A 240 20.65 1.72 42.72
N GLU A 241 19.55 0.99 42.85
CA GLU A 241 18.98 0.56 44.14
C GLU A 241 19.73 -0.61 44.78
N ILE A 242 20.71 -1.21 44.10
CA ILE A 242 21.50 -2.30 44.68
C ILE A 242 22.37 -1.75 45.81
N ASN A 243 22.07 -2.16 47.04
CA ASN A 243 22.81 -1.77 48.24
C ASN A 243 23.15 -3.02 49.06
N ILE A 244 24.44 -3.27 49.23
CA ILE A 244 24.99 -4.36 50.08
C ILE A 244 26.04 -3.82 51.07
N GLY A 245 25.97 -2.52 51.33
CA GLY A 245 26.96 -1.81 52.13
C GLY A 245 28.01 -1.08 51.28
N ASN A 246 27.74 -0.88 49.99
CA ASN A 246 28.51 -0.01 49.13
C ASN A 246 28.19 1.45 49.42
N GLU A 247 29.22 2.30 49.57
CA GLU A 247 29.03 3.75 49.79
C GLU A 247 28.59 4.48 48.55
N MET A 248 28.96 3.96 47.36
CA MET A 248 28.56 4.51 46.07
C MET A 248 27.54 3.60 45.35
N SER A 249 26.46 4.22 44.86
CA SER A 249 25.49 3.51 44.02
C SER A 249 26.10 3.13 42.67
N VAL A 250 25.75 1.96 42.17
CA VAL A 250 26.16 1.53 40.83
C VAL A 250 25.35 2.28 39.76
N THR A 251 26.01 2.85 38.77
CA THR A 251 25.38 3.54 37.64
C THR A 251 25.65 2.84 36.33
N LEU A 252 24.63 2.85 35.45
CA LEU A 252 24.71 2.27 34.12
C LEU A 252 24.54 3.34 33.06
N CYS A 253 25.17 3.10 31.89
CA CYS A 253 24.93 3.78 30.64
C CYS A 253 24.50 2.77 29.59
N ILE A 254 23.52 3.11 28.75
CA ILE A 254 23.06 2.26 27.66
C ILE A 254 23.28 3.03 26.36
N GLY A 255 24.15 2.51 25.50
CA GLY A 255 24.38 3.02 24.15
C GLY A 255 23.43 2.35 23.18
N LEU A 256 22.67 3.13 22.41
CA LEU A 256 21.84 2.64 21.32
C LEU A 256 22.55 2.93 19.99
N GLY A 257 22.82 1.86 19.21
CA GLY A 257 23.48 1.93 17.91
C GLY A 257 22.49 1.97 16.74
#